data_32619ee3e231ddec43d7ef3b5a0337a5
#
_entry.id   32619ee3e231ddec43d7ef3b5a0337a5
#
_cell.length_a   1.000
_cell.length_b   1.000
_cell.length_c   1.000
_cell.angle_alpha   90.00
_cell.angle_beta   90.00
_cell.angle_gamma   90.00
#
_symmetry.space_group_name_H-M   'P 1'
#
loop_
_entity.id
_entity.type
_entity.pdbx_description
1 polymer ?
#
loop_
_entity_poly.entity_id
_entity_poly.type
_entity_poly.pdbx_seq_one_letter_code
_entity_poly.pdbx_strand_id
1 'polypeptide(L)'
;KKCQNIHKIGIERMKSLFTSSKKYVIIESPSKKLMYGTKRAARGDIMVKKEMIAMLLAGGQGSRLGVLTQKVAKPAVSFGGKYRIIDFPLSNCINSGVDTVGVLTQYQPLRLNAHIGIGIPWDLDRNVGGVTVLPPYERSKGSDWYTGTANAIYQNLEYMESYNPEYVLILSGDHIYKMDYEVMLEYHKANNADVTIAAMPVPIE
;
A
#
# COMPACT_ATOMS: atom_id res chain seq x y z
N LYS A 1 21.73 18.71 -3.60
CA LYS A 1 21.40 18.48 -5.02
C LYS A 1 21.44 16.98 -5.43
N LYS A 2 22.37 16.14 -4.92
CA LYS A 2 22.41 14.70 -5.23
C LYS A 2 21.24 13.92 -4.64
N CYS A 3 20.81 14.19 -3.41
CA CYS A 3 19.64 13.52 -2.80
C CYS A 3 18.31 13.82 -3.52
N GLN A 4 18.13 15.05 -4.00
CA GLN A 4 16.93 15.42 -4.76
C GLN A 4 16.83 14.70 -6.12
N ASN A 5 17.96 14.37 -6.76
CA ASN A 5 17.98 13.63 -8.01
C ASN A 5 17.65 12.13 -7.82
N ILE A 6 18.09 11.51 -6.74
CA ILE A 6 17.79 10.10 -6.44
C ILE A 6 16.29 9.93 -6.14
N HIS A 7 15.69 10.86 -5.37
CA HIS A 7 14.24 10.90 -5.15
C HIS A 7 13.44 11.08 -6.45
N LYS A 8 13.89 11.95 -7.35
CA LYS A 8 13.22 12.17 -8.65
C LYS A 8 13.26 10.94 -9.55
N ILE A 9 14.38 10.23 -9.61
CA ILE A 9 14.53 8.99 -10.39
C ILE A 9 13.66 7.87 -9.80
N GLY A 10 13.55 7.78 -8.48
CA GLY A 10 12.65 6.82 -7.81
C GLY A 10 11.18 7.08 -8.14
N ILE A 11 10.74 8.34 -8.11
CA ILE A 11 9.36 8.74 -8.44
C ILE A 11 9.03 8.49 -9.91
N GLU A 12 9.91 8.82 -10.82
CA GLU A 12 9.73 8.57 -12.27
C GLU A 12 9.63 7.06 -12.58
N ARG A 13 10.49 6.23 -11.96
CA ARG A 13 10.37 4.77 -12.04
C ARG A 13 9.06 4.26 -11.44
N MET A 14 8.64 4.77 -10.28
CA MET A 14 7.35 4.40 -9.69
C MET A 14 6.16 4.81 -10.56
N LYS A 15 6.16 5.99 -11.17
CA LYS A 15 5.10 6.43 -12.09
C LYS A 15 4.93 5.47 -13.28
N SER A 16 6.02 4.93 -13.84
CA SER A 16 5.97 3.99 -14.94
C SER A 16 5.42 2.60 -14.55
N LEU A 17 5.45 2.26 -13.25
CA LEU A 17 4.97 0.98 -12.73
C LEU A 17 3.44 0.96 -12.52
N PHE A 18 2.81 2.14 -12.36
CA PHE A 18 1.38 2.26 -12.08
C PHE A 18 0.54 2.58 -13.32
N THR A 19 0.67 1.78 -14.37
CA THR A 19 -0.31 1.81 -15.47
C THR A 19 -1.55 1.01 -15.12
N SER A 20 -2.69 1.33 -15.71
CA SER A 20 -4.05 0.91 -15.30
C SER A 20 -4.32 -0.61 -15.20
N SER A 21 -3.39 -1.45 -15.63
CA SER A 21 -3.52 -2.91 -15.63
C SER A 21 -2.73 -3.62 -14.52
N LYS A 22 -1.92 -2.92 -13.72
CA LYS A 22 -1.03 -3.52 -12.72
C LYS A 22 -1.65 -3.43 -11.33
N LYS A 23 -1.98 -4.56 -10.73
CA LYS A 23 -2.72 -4.62 -9.46
C LYS A 23 -1.86 -4.86 -8.23
N TYR A 24 -0.64 -5.39 -8.38
CA TYR A 24 0.30 -5.65 -7.29
C TYR A 24 1.73 -5.41 -7.71
N VAL A 25 2.51 -4.90 -6.80
CA VAL A 25 3.94 -4.67 -6.99
C VAL A 25 4.64 -4.96 -5.67
N ILE A 26 5.65 -5.80 -5.69
CA ILE A 26 6.64 -5.88 -4.60
C ILE A 26 7.85 -5.07 -5.07
N ILE A 27 8.33 -4.17 -4.22
CA ILE A 27 9.53 -3.39 -4.44
C ILE A 27 10.49 -3.58 -3.27
N GLU A 28 11.77 -3.58 -3.55
CA GLU A 28 12.78 -3.47 -2.49
C GLU A 28 12.63 -2.11 -1.79
N SER A 29 12.68 -2.12 -0.45
CA SER A 29 12.46 -0.89 0.32
C SER A 29 13.48 0.18 -0.03
N PRO A 30 13.05 1.45 -0.22
CA PRO A 30 13.96 2.56 -0.45
C PRO A 30 15.00 2.75 0.65
N SER A 31 14.70 2.37 1.89
CA SER A 31 15.61 2.45 3.04
C SER A 31 16.84 1.55 2.89
N LYS A 32 16.74 0.40 2.21
CA LYS A 32 17.88 -0.48 1.95
C LYS A 32 18.95 0.18 1.07
N LYS A 33 18.56 1.02 0.12
CA LYS A 33 19.49 1.80 -0.76
C LYS A 33 20.07 3.05 -0.09
N LEU A 34 19.43 3.57 0.96
CA LEU A 34 19.90 4.76 1.70
C LEU A 34 20.90 4.43 2.82
N MET A 35 20.94 3.20 3.33
CA MET A 35 21.87 2.82 4.40
C MET A 35 23.35 2.85 4.01
N TYR A 36 23.70 2.96 2.74
CA TYR A 36 25.09 3.13 2.30
C TYR A 36 25.65 4.56 2.45
N GLY A 37 24.88 5.50 2.98
CA GLY A 37 25.32 6.91 2.99
C GLY A 37 25.04 7.79 4.20
N THR A 38 24.20 7.42 5.16
CA THR A 38 23.97 8.28 6.34
C THR A 38 23.69 7.47 7.60
N LYS A 39 24.65 7.46 8.53
CA LYS A 39 24.39 7.18 9.94
C LYS A 39 23.43 8.25 10.48
N ARG A 40 22.18 7.91 10.67
CA ARG A 40 21.26 8.68 11.51
C ARG A 40 20.76 7.77 12.63
N ALA A 41 21.64 7.59 13.61
CA ALA A 41 21.21 7.25 14.95
C ALA A 41 20.83 8.56 15.64
N ALA A 42 19.53 8.82 15.78
CA ALA A 42 19.05 9.82 16.73
C ALA A 42 17.59 9.54 17.09
N ARG A 43 17.40 9.16 18.31
CA ARG A 43 16.22 8.93 19.15
C ARG A 43 15.89 7.45 19.33
N GLY A 44 15.74 7.08 20.61
CA GLY A 44 15.55 5.73 21.13
C GLY A 44 14.17 5.11 20.84
N ASP A 45 13.69 5.26 19.62
CA ASP A 45 12.53 4.51 19.15
C ASP A 45 13.01 3.10 18.79
N ILE A 46 12.43 2.10 19.42
CA ILE A 46 12.64 0.69 19.09
C ILE A 46 12.12 0.51 17.67
N MET A 47 13.01 0.58 16.69
CA MET A 47 12.67 0.27 15.29
C MET A 47 12.37 -1.23 15.21
N VAL A 48 11.10 -1.56 15.05
CA VAL A 48 10.69 -2.95 14.83
C VAL A 48 10.89 -3.24 13.34
N LYS A 49 11.90 -4.07 13.05
CA LYS A 49 12.18 -4.50 11.69
C LYS A 49 11.09 -5.48 11.24
N LYS A 50 10.43 -5.17 10.12
CA LYS A 50 9.49 -6.06 9.43
C LYS A 50 10.11 -6.54 8.13
N GLU A 51 9.89 -7.80 7.77
CA GLU A 51 10.36 -8.29 6.47
C GLU A 51 9.57 -7.62 5.35
N MET A 52 8.25 -7.67 5.40
CA MET A 52 7.36 -7.07 4.41
C MET A 52 6.22 -6.31 5.08
N ILE A 53 5.87 -5.15 4.54
CA ILE A 53 4.65 -4.41 4.88
C ILE A 53 3.80 -4.23 3.63
N ALA A 54 2.49 -4.05 3.80
CA ALA A 54 1.58 -3.77 2.70
C ALA A 54 1.12 -2.31 2.68
N MET A 55 1.03 -1.74 1.48
CA MET A 55 0.46 -0.43 1.20
C MET A 55 -0.76 -0.62 0.29
N LEU A 56 -1.95 -0.43 0.84
CA LEU A 56 -3.23 -0.71 0.18
C LEU A 56 -3.86 0.57 -0.35
N LEU A 57 -3.92 0.72 -1.67
CA LEU A 57 -4.43 1.90 -2.36
C LEU A 57 -5.97 1.88 -2.39
N ALA A 58 -6.60 2.57 -1.45
CA ALA A 58 -8.05 2.59 -1.24
C ALA A 58 -8.71 3.95 -1.54
N GLY A 59 -8.02 4.85 -2.25
CA GLY A 59 -8.43 6.24 -2.47
C GLY A 59 -9.22 6.52 -3.76
N GLY A 60 -9.54 5.53 -4.59
CA GLY A 60 -10.18 5.73 -5.88
C GLY A 60 -11.65 6.13 -5.80
N GLN A 61 -12.10 7.07 -6.68
CA GLN A 61 -13.52 7.51 -6.76
C GLN A 61 -14.49 6.41 -7.18
N GLY A 62 -14.02 5.40 -7.94
CA GLY A 62 -14.85 4.28 -8.37
C GLY A 62 -15.94 4.65 -9.37
N SER A 63 -15.79 5.71 -10.15
CA SER A 63 -16.80 6.27 -11.08
C SER A 63 -17.44 5.23 -12.03
N ARG A 64 -16.70 4.17 -12.37
CA ARG A 64 -17.17 3.07 -13.23
C ARG A 64 -18.31 2.24 -12.61
N LEU A 65 -18.47 2.26 -11.29
CA LEU A 65 -19.53 1.52 -10.58
C LEU A 65 -20.82 2.35 -10.43
N GLY A 66 -20.86 3.56 -10.97
CA GLY A 66 -22.05 4.41 -11.04
C GLY A 66 -22.71 4.61 -9.67
N VAL A 67 -23.96 4.18 -9.53
CA VAL A 67 -24.78 4.37 -8.33
C VAL A 67 -24.14 3.78 -7.06
N LEU A 68 -23.40 2.69 -7.16
CA LEU A 68 -22.80 1.99 -6.01
C LEU A 68 -21.72 2.83 -5.29
N THR A 69 -21.08 3.75 -6.01
CA THR A 69 -19.99 4.56 -5.47
C THR A 69 -20.32 6.03 -5.27
N GLN A 70 -21.58 6.43 -5.47
CA GLN A 70 -21.99 7.83 -5.26
C GLN A 70 -21.80 8.30 -3.81
N LYS A 71 -22.01 7.42 -2.83
CA LYS A 71 -21.98 7.74 -1.39
C LYS A 71 -20.98 6.89 -0.60
N VAL A 72 -20.21 6.06 -1.27
CA VAL A 72 -19.30 5.09 -0.63
C VAL A 72 -18.05 4.94 -1.46
N ALA A 73 -16.89 4.93 -0.83
CA ALA A 73 -15.62 4.61 -1.50
C ALA A 73 -15.70 3.20 -2.11
N LYS A 74 -15.11 3.00 -3.31
CA LYS A 74 -15.15 1.71 -4.01
C LYS A 74 -14.76 0.53 -3.12
N PRO A 75 -13.68 0.59 -2.30
CA PRO A 75 -13.31 -0.51 -1.42
C PRO A 75 -14.34 -0.84 -0.32
N ALA A 76 -15.20 0.13 0.02
CA ALA A 76 -16.26 -0.05 1.01
C ALA A 76 -17.60 -0.54 0.44
N VAL A 77 -17.69 -0.77 -0.87
CA VAL A 77 -18.88 -1.35 -1.52
C VAL A 77 -19.09 -2.78 -1.01
N SER A 78 -20.33 -3.12 -0.69
CA SER A 78 -20.71 -4.46 -0.24
C SER A 78 -20.55 -5.47 -1.37
N PHE A 79 -20.04 -6.65 -1.01
CA PHE A 79 -19.81 -7.78 -1.90
C PHE A 79 -20.30 -9.07 -1.24
N GLY A 80 -21.12 -9.86 -1.93
CA GLY A 80 -21.64 -11.11 -1.40
C GLY A 80 -22.50 -10.95 -0.13
N GLY A 81 -23.12 -9.80 0.08
CA GLY A 81 -24.03 -9.49 1.18
C GLY A 81 -23.34 -9.18 2.51
N LYS A 82 -22.34 -9.96 2.91
CA LYS A 82 -21.67 -9.85 4.22
C LYS A 82 -20.37 -9.05 4.17
N TYR A 83 -19.62 -9.17 3.09
CA TYR A 83 -18.28 -8.63 2.94
C TYR A 83 -18.29 -7.27 2.23
N ARG A 84 -17.16 -6.58 2.30
CA ARG A 84 -16.83 -5.44 1.45
C ARG A 84 -15.62 -5.76 0.59
N ILE A 85 -15.40 -5.04 -0.48
CA ILE A 85 -14.29 -5.27 -1.40
C ILE A 85 -12.94 -5.26 -0.67
N ILE A 86 -12.75 -4.36 0.30
CA ILE A 86 -11.52 -4.22 1.09
C ILE A 86 -11.19 -5.47 1.93
N ASP A 87 -12.19 -6.28 2.27
CA ASP A 87 -11.97 -7.45 3.14
C ASP A 87 -11.09 -8.50 2.47
N PHE A 88 -11.14 -8.59 1.13
CA PHE A 88 -10.33 -9.56 0.37
C PHE A 88 -8.84 -9.26 0.46
N PRO A 89 -8.33 -8.06 0.10
CA PRO A 89 -6.91 -7.79 0.21
C PRO A 89 -6.41 -7.78 1.67
N LEU A 90 -7.22 -7.36 2.66
CA LEU A 90 -6.83 -7.44 4.07
C LEU A 90 -6.71 -8.90 4.52
N SER A 91 -7.67 -9.77 4.16
CA SER A 91 -7.59 -11.19 4.46
C SER A 91 -6.40 -11.87 3.76
N ASN A 92 -6.12 -11.52 2.51
CA ASN A 92 -4.96 -12.05 1.80
C ASN A 92 -3.65 -11.62 2.46
N CYS A 93 -3.54 -10.37 2.96
CA CYS A 93 -2.35 -9.91 3.69
C CYS A 93 -2.07 -10.81 4.90
N ILE A 94 -3.06 -11.00 5.76
CA ILE A 94 -2.90 -11.82 6.98
C ILE A 94 -2.61 -13.27 6.62
N ASN A 95 -3.33 -13.86 5.67
CA ASN A 95 -3.11 -15.24 5.23
C ASN A 95 -1.72 -15.45 4.59
N SER A 96 -1.07 -14.39 4.14
CA SER A 96 0.29 -14.38 3.58
C SER A 96 1.34 -13.88 4.60
N GLY A 97 1.03 -13.87 5.90
CA GLY A 97 1.96 -13.44 6.94
C GLY A 97 2.27 -11.94 7.02
N VAL A 98 1.55 -11.09 6.26
CA VAL A 98 1.73 -9.63 6.26
C VAL A 98 0.84 -9.03 7.33
N ASP A 99 1.41 -8.70 8.46
CA ASP A 99 0.73 -8.21 9.67
C ASP A 99 0.78 -6.68 9.85
N THR A 100 1.31 -5.97 8.88
CA THR A 100 1.44 -4.50 8.91
C THR A 100 0.93 -3.93 7.60
N VAL A 101 -0.19 -3.20 7.66
CA VAL A 101 -0.92 -2.73 6.48
C VAL A 101 -1.25 -1.26 6.61
N GLY A 102 -0.70 -0.43 5.72
CA GLY A 102 -1.11 0.97 5.54
C GLY A 102 -2.22 1.08 4.50
N VAL A 103 -3.39 1.58 4.88
CA VAL A 103 -4.53 1.79 3.96
C VAL A 103 -4.63 3.25 3.57
N LEU A 104 -4.31 3.57 2.32
CA LEU A 104 -4.32 4.92 1.79
C LEU A 104 -5.73 5.29 1.32
N THR A 105 -6.41 6.14 2.09
CA THR A 105 -7.80 6.56 1.82
C THR A 105 -7.84 8.00 1.32
N GLN A 106 -8.83 8.36 0.49
CA GLN A 106 -9.00 9.73 0.01
C GLN A 106 -10.47 10.12 -0.15
N TYR A 107 -11.22 9.42 -1.01
CA TYR A 107 -12.61 9.72 -1.29
C TYR A 107 -13.55 8.96 -0.37
N GLN A 108 -14.59 9.65 0.16
CA GLN A 108 -15.66 9.06 1.00
C GLN A 108 -15.11 8.11 2.10
N PRO A 109 -14.14 8.55 2.92
CA PRO A 109 -13.40 7.65 3.80
C PRO A 109 -14.23 7.17 5.00
N LEU A 110 -15.27 7.89 5.41
CA LEU A 110 -15.96 7.65 6.67
C LEU A 110 -16.46 6.21 6.84
N ARG A 111 -17.19 5.69 5.84
CA ARG A 111 -17.72 4.32 5.88
C ARG A 111 -16.63 3.26 5.76
N LEU A 112 -15.59 3.54 5.00
CA LEU A 112 -14.44 2.67 4.86
C LEU A 112 -13.67 2.58 6.17
N ASN A 113 -13.35 3.73 6.78
CA ASN A 113 -12.62 3.80 8.04
C ASN A 113 -13.41 3.15 9.19
N ALA A 114 -14.73 3.38 9.25
CA ALA A 114 -15.59 2.74 10.24
C ALA A 114 -15.64 1.20 10.08
N HIS A 115 -15.56 0.70 8.85
CA HIS A 115 -15.54 -0.74 8.58
C HIS A 115 -14.19 -1.38 8.94
N ILE A 116 -13.09 -0.73 8.60
CA ILE A 116 -11.74 -1.20 8.94
C ILE A 116 -11.55 -1.15 10.47
N GLY A 117 -12.00 -0.06 11.11
CA GLY A 117 -11.80 0.15 12.54
C GLY A 117 -10.32 0.03 12.91
N ILE A 118 -10.01 -0.73 13.93
CA ILE A 118 -8.64 -1.07 14.35
C ILE A 118 -8.15 -2.40 13.78
N GLY A 119 -8.95 -3.07 12.94
CA GLY A 119 -8.52 -4.29 12.26
C GLY A 119 -8.86 -5.61 12.93
N ILE A 120 -9.70 -5.62 13.97
CA ILE A 120 -10.10 -6.83 14.72
C ILE A 120 -10.52 -8.00 13.80
N PRO A 121 -11.37 -7.82 12.76
CA PRO A 121 -11.80 -8.94 11.93
C PRO A 121 -10.68 -9.69 11.19
N TRP A 122 -9.51 -9.07 11.08
CA TRP A 122 -8.33 -9.61 10.37
C TRP A 122 -7.13 -9.84 11.29
N ASP A 123 -7.29 -9.80 12.62
CA ASP A 123 -6.17 -9.89 13.56
C ASP A 123 -5.08 -8.82 13.28
N LEU A 124 -5.52 -7.62 12.88
CA LEU A 124 -4.68 -6.46 12.60
C LEU A 124 -4.75 -5.37 13.68
N ASP A 125 -5.34 -5.67 14.84
CA ASP A 125 -5.41 -4.81 16.03
C ASP A 125 -4.18 -4.98 16.93
N ARG A 126 -3.00 -4.96 16.34
CA ARG A 126 -1.74 -5.27 17.01
C ARG A 126 -1.08 -4.03 17.61
N ASN A 127 -0.40 -4.20 18.74
CA ASN A 127 0.39 -3.13 19.38
C ASN A 127 1.56 -2.66 18.50
N VAL A 128 2.10 -3.57 17.67
CA VAL A 128 3.20 -3.28 16.74
C VAL A 128 2.82 -3.81 15.37
N GLY A 129 2.70 -2.92 14.40
CA GLY A 129 2.15 -3.23 13.09
C GLY A 129 0.64 -3.04 13.07
N GLY A 130 -0.12 -4.02 12.54
CA GLY A 130 -1.56 -3.93 12.40
C GLY A 130 -2.00 -3.05 11.23
N VAL A 131 -3.27 -2.66 11.21
CA VAL A 131 -3.80 -1.77 10.17
C VAL A 131 -3.75 -0.31 10.60
N THR A 132 -3.23 0.53 9.72
CA THR A 132 -3.21 2.00 9.89
C THR A 132 -3.89 2.65 8.69
N VAL A 133 -4.90 3.48 8.95
CA VAL A 133 -5.51 4.29 7.88
C VAL A 133 -4.69 5.55 7.67
N LEU A 134 -4.29 5.79 6.43
CA LEU A 134 -3.42 6.87 6.00
C LEU A 134 -4.19 7.82 5.05
N PRO A 135 -4.90 8.83 5.59
CA PRO A 135 -5.51 9.86 4.78
C PRO A 135 -4.45 10.84 4.25
N PRO A 136 -4.73 11.58 3.17
CA PRO A 136 -3.89 12.71 2.79
C PRO A 136 -3.91 13.74 3.94
N TYR A 137 -2.78 14.38 4.19
CA TYR A 137 -2.65 15.38 5.26
C TYR A 137 -2.06 16.68 4.74
N GLU A 138 -2.44 17.77 5.40
CA GLU A 138 -1.94 19.10 5.10
C GLU A 138 -0.51 19.27 5.60
N ARG A 139 0.39 19.73 4.74
CA ARG A 139 1.71 20.20 5.13
C ARG A 139 1.71 21.72 5.21
N SER A 140 2.66 22.31 5.92
CA SER A 140 2.78 23.78 6.15
C SER A 140 2.76 24.67 4.88
N LYS A 141 2.72 24.08 3.69
CA LYS A 141 2.68 24.77 2.38
C LYS A 141 1.44 24.47 1.53
N GLY A 142 0.37 23.96 2.10
CA GLY A 142 -0.89 23.66 1.41
C GLY A 142 -1.39 22.22 1.60
N SER A 143 -2.67 21.99 1.35
CA SER A 143 -3.27 20.64 1.42
C SER A 143 -2.93 19.86 0.14
N ASP A 144 -2.19 18.79 0.29
CA ASP A 144 -1.79 17.96 -0.82
C ASP A 144 -2.64 16.68 -0.88
N TRP A 145 -3.75 16.76 -1.61
CA TRP A 145 -4.46 15.55 -2.03
C TRP A 145 -3.52 14.63 -2.81
N TYR A 146 -3.74 13.31 -2.70
CA TYR A 146 -2.98 12.38 -3.51
C TYR A 146 -3.26 12.61 -5.00
N THR A 147 -2.28 13.07 -5.75
CA THR A 147 -2.39 13.34 -7.19
C THR A 147 -2.26 12.08 -8.05
N GLY A 148 -2.26 10.90 -7.42
CA GLY A 148 -2.18 9.60 -8.06
C GLY A 148 -1.59 8.55 -7.13
N THR A 149 -1.58 7.30 -7.59
CA THR A 149 -1.15 6.13 -6.79
C THR A 149 0.30 6.23 -6.33
N ALA A 150 1.21 6.63 -7.23
CA ALA A 150 2.63 6.80 -6.88
C ALA A 150 2.85 7.94 -5.88
N ASN A 151 2.08 9.04 -6.00
CA ASN A 151 2.14 10.15 -5.08
C ASN A 151 1.62 9.76 -3.69
N ALA A 152 0.56 8.96 -3.62
CA ALA A 152 0.04 8.43 -2.35
C ALA A 152 1.10 7.62 -1.59
N ILE A 153 1.82 6.74 -2.27
CA ILE A 153 2.94 6.00 -1.67
C ILE A 153 4.05 6.94 -1.23
N TYR A 154 4.43 7.90 -2.09
CA TYR A 154 5.49 8.87 -1.80
C TYR A 154 5.21 9.72 -0.56
N GLN A 155 3.98 10.19 -0.40
CA GLN A 155 3.60 10.99 0.77
C GLN A 155 3.67 10.21 2.09
N ASN A 156 3.61 8.87 2.03
CA ASN A 156 3.63 7.97 3.19
C ASN A 156 4.97 7.22 3.37
N LEU A 157 6.07 7.72 2.80
CA LEU A 157 7.41 7.15 2.99
C LEU A 157 7.82 7.07 4.45
N GLU A 158 7.52 8.10 5.24
CA GLU A 158 7.83 8.15 6.67
C GLU A 158 7.15 7.00 7.45
N TYR A 159 5.89 6.69 7.11
CA TYR A 159 5.19 5.52 7.67
C TYR A 159 5.92 4.22 7.32
N MET A 160 6.33 4.04 6.08
CA MET A 160 7.05 2.83 5.66
C MET A 160 8.42 2.73 6.35
N GLU A 161 9.17 3.84 6.42
CA GLU A 161 10.49 3.90 7.04
C GLU A 161 10.43 3.61 8.55
N SER A 162 9.32 3.90 9.23
CA SER A 162 9.16 3.63 10.67
C SER A 162 9.22 2.13 10.99
N TYR A 163 8.89 1.25 10.06
CA TYR A 163 8.97 -0.21 10.19
C TYR A 163 10.25 -0.81 9.60
N ASN A 164 11.08 -0.01 8.94
CA ASN A 164 12.31 -0.45 8.27
C ASN A 164 12.16 -1.79 7.52
N PRO A 165 11.15 -1.93 6.63
CA PRO A 165 10.88 -3.19 5.94
C PRO A 165 11.94 -3.50 4.90
N GLU A 166 12.15 -4.79 4.61
CA GLU A 166 12.98 -5.21 3.48
C GLU A 166 12.21 -5.09 2.15
N TYR A 167 10.92 -5.39 2.18
CA TYR A 167 10.04 -5.37 1.02
C TYR A 167 8.76 -4.58 1.30
N VAL A 168 8.23 -3.96 0.26
CA VAL A 168 6.95 -3.26 0.30
C VAL A 168 6.01 -3.87 -0.74
N LEU A 169 4.89 -4.39 -0.29
CA LEU A 169 3.82 -4.92 -1.12
C LEU A 169 2.81 -3.81 -1.38
N ILE A 170 2.62 -3.43 -2.63
CA ILE A 170 1.66 -2.41 -3.02
C ILE A 170 0.45 -3.07 -3.67
N LEU A 171 -0.72 -2.84 -3.10
CA LEU A 171 -1.98 -3.49 -3.47
C LEU A 171 -3.02 -2.47 -3.91
N SER A 172 -3.86 -2.86 -4.86
CA SER A 172 -5.09 -2.13 -5.15
C SER A 172 -6.19 -2.53 -4.16
N GLY A 173 -6.91 -1.55 -3.61
CA GLY A 173 -8.00 -1.77 -2.65
C GLY A 173 -9.29 -2.32 -3.27
N ASP A 174 -9.34 -2.53 -4.59
CA ASP A 174 -10.47 -3.08 -5.32
C ASP A 174 -10.27 -4.53 -5.80
N HIS A 175 -9.31 -5.21 -5.20
CA HIS A 175 -8.89 -6.53 -5.59
C HIS A 175 -9.70 -7.65 -4.91
N ILE A 176 -10.51 -8.36 -5.68
CA ILE A 176 -11.32 -9.48 -5.22
C ILE A 176 -10.74 -10.79 -5.78
N TYR A 177 -9.65 -11.27 -5.17
CA TYR A 177 -9.01 -12.55 -5.48
C TYR A 177 -8.59 -13.26 -4.19
N LYS A 178 -8.43 -14.56 -4.26
CA LYS A 178 -7.68 -15.33 -3.28
C LYS A 178 -6.25 -15.43 -3.78
N MET A 179 -5.33 -14.80 -3.07
CA MET A 179 -3.92 -14.75 -3.46
C MET A 179 -3.03 -14.88 -2.23
N ASP A 180 -1.98 -15.64 -2.38
CA ASP A 180 -0.90 -15.76 -1.42
C ASP A 180 0.27 -14.88 -1.86
N TYR A 181 0.55 -13.84 -1.08
CA TYR A 181 1.62 -12.90 -1.38
C TYR A 181 2.99 -13.43 -0.97
N GLU A 182 3.07 -14.45 -0.11
CA GLU A 182 4.31 -15.10 0.25
C GLU A 182 4.95 -15.77 -0.97
N VAL A 183 4.16 -16.46 -1.79
CA VAL A 183 4.62 -17.06 -3.05
C VAL A 183 5.22 -16.01 -3.99
N MET A 184 4.61 -14.83 -4.04
CA MET A 184 5.13 -13.71 -4.84
C MET A 184 6.43 -13.15 -4.26
N LEU A 185 6.57 -13.09 -2.93
CA LEU A 185 7.78 -12.64 -2.25
C LEU A 185 8.93 -13.62 -2.49
N GLU A 186 8.68 -14.93 -2.37
CA GLU A 186 9.68 -15.97 -2.63
C GLU A 186 10.17 -15.93 -4.09
N TYR A 187 9.27 -15.73 -5.04
CA TYR A 187 9.64 -15.51 -6.43
C TYR A 187 10.52 -14.26 -6.61
N HIS A 188 10.18 -13.17 -5.92
CA HIS A 188 10.96 -11.93 -5.93
C HIS A 188 12.39 -12.16 -5.42
N LYS A 189 12.53 -12.85 -4.28
CA LYS A 189 13.82 -13.21 -3.67
C LYS A 189 14.64 -14.13 -4.58
N ALA A 190 14.01 -15.19 -5.10
CA ALA A 190 14.68 -16.19 -5.95
C ALA A 190 15.27 -15.58 -7.24
N ASN A 191 14.62 -14.54 -7.78
CA ASN A 191 15.08 -13.85 -8.97
C ASN A 191 15.95 -12.63 -8.67
N ASN A 192 16.22 -12.35 -7.40
CA ASN A 192 16.94 -11.14 -6.96
C ASN A 192 16.44 -9.88 -7.68
N ALA A 193 15.11 -9.74 -7.75
CA ALA A 193 14.45 -8.71 -8.53
C ALA A 193 14.38 -7.37 -7.77
N ASP A 194 14.57 -6.24 -8.43
CA ASP A 194 14.28 -4.92 -7.86
C ASP A 194 12.77 -4.68 -7.73
N VAL A 195 11.97 -5.26 -8.64
CA VAL A 195 10.51 -5.11 -8.73
C VAL A 195 9.89 -6.39 -9.28
N THR A 196 8.86 -6.88 -8.63
CA THR A 196 8.01 -7.98 -9.12
C THR A 196 6.57 -7.48 -9.30
N ILE A 197 5.98 -7.79 -10.45
CA ILE A 197 4.63 -7.34 -10.80
C ILE A 197 3.79 -8.58 -11.10
N ALA A 198 2.67 -8.72 -10.38
CA ALA A 198 1.67 -9.71 -10.75
C ALA A 198 0.89 -9.20 -11.98
N ALA A 199 0.91 -9.97 -13.05
CA ALA A 199 0.23 -9.67 -14.29
C ALA A 199 -0.65 -10.85 -14.71
N MET A 200 -1.78 -10.54 -15.32
CA MET A 200 -2.68 -11.52 -15.89
C MET A 200 -2.80 -11.28 -17.41
N PRO A 201 -2.62 -12.31 -18.23
CA PRO A 201 -2.84 -12.17 -19.66
C PRO A 201 -4.32 -11.89 -19.94
N VAL A 202 -4.59 -10.89 -20.78
CA VAL A 202 -5.94 -10.58 -21.29
C VAL A 202 -5.92 -10.68 -22.81
N PRO A 203 -6.98 -11.21 -23.45
CA PRO A 203 -7.12 -11.19 -24.90
C PRO A 203 -7.03 -9.73 -25.40
N ILE A 204 -6.34 -9.53 -26.51
CA ILE A 204 -6.35 -8.26 -27.25
C ILE A 204 -7.59 -8.30 -28.12
N GLU A 205 -8.60 -7.46 -27.83
CA GLU A 205 -9.77 -7.23 -28.67
C GLU A 205 -9.44 -6.22 -29.76
#